data_63e7b2e19539871c1df1326a192b1b72
#
_entry.id   63e7b2e19539871c1df1326a192b1b72
#
_cell.length_a   1.000
_cell.length_b   1.000
_cell.length_c   1.000
_cell.angle_alpha   90.00
_cell.angle_beta   90.00
_cell.angle_gamma   90.00
#
_symmetry.space_group_name_H-M   'P 1'
#
loop_
_entity.id
_entity.type
_entity.pdbx_description
1 polymer ?
#
loop_
_entity_poly.entity_id
_entity_poly.type
_entity_poly.pdbx_seq_one_letter_code
_entity_poly.pdbx_strand_id
1 'polypeptide(L)' 'MGNTATVGEYIITGMVCEHCVSAVMQEVSGIDGVTDVQVDLDTGRLRVTSTGPLDLAAVRAAVDEAGYEISD' A
#
# COMPACT_ATOMS: atom_id res chain seq x y z
N MET A 1 -5.72 8.99 24.11
CA MET A 1 -5.15 8.41 23.91
C MET A 1 -5.48 7.30 23.20
N GLY A 2 -5.33 6.39 22.94
CA GLY A 2 -5.80 5.31 22.23
C GLY A 2 -5.62 5.40 20.74
N ASN A 3 -4.81 6.26 20.31
CA ASN A 3 -4.60 6.38 18.90
C ASN A 3 -3.57 5.35 18.46
N THR A 4 -4.02 4.22 17.98
CA THR A 4 -3.12 3.16 17.58
C THR A 4 -3.18 3.03 16.07
N ALA A 5 -2.38 3.81 15.39
CA ALA A 5 -2.27 3.68 13.94
C ALA A 5 -1.29 2.55 13.64
N THR A 6 -1.65 1.70 12.69
CA THR A 6 -0.80 0.63 12.22
C THR A 6 -0.13 1.09 10.94
N VAL A 7 1.19 0.97 10.89
CA VAL A 7 1.94 1.34 9.69
C VAL A 7 2.60 0.09 9.15
N GLY A 8 2.31 -0.23 7.89
CA GLY A 8 2.92 -1.35 7.21
C GLY A 8 3.80 -0.85 6.07
N GLU A 9 4.95 -1.48 5.90
CA GLU A 9 5.84 -1.14 4.79
C GLU A 9 6.07 -2.38 3.94
N TYR A 10 5.95 -2.20 2.64
CA TYR A 10 6.08 -3.30 1.70
C TYR A 10 6.92 -2.85 0.52
N ILE A 11 7.52 -3.77 -0.17
CA ILE A 11 8.26 -3.49 -1.41
C ILE A 11 7.41 -4.00 -2.56
N ILE A 12 7.17 -3.15 -3.54
CA ILE A 12 6.37 -3.50 -4.70
C ILE A 12 7.30 -3.63 -5.89
N THR A 13 7.16 -4.73 -6.62
CA THR A 13 7.97 -4.98 -7.81
C THR A 13 7.16 -4.61 -9.05
N GLY A 14 7.87 -4.19 -10.09
CA GLY A 14 7.24 -3.91 -11.38
C GLY A 14 6.82 -2.48 -11.58
N MET A 15 6.90 -1.62 -10.55
CA MET A 15 6.56 -0.22 -10.72
C MET A 15 7.70 0.51 -11.42
N VAL A 16 7.39 1.14 -12.54
CA VAL A 16 8.42 1.82 -13.32
C VAL A 16 8.02 3.24 -13.71
N CYS A 17 6.84 3.72 -13.33
CA CYS A 17 6.41 5.06 -13.70
C CYS A 17 5.38 5.57 -12.71
N GLU A 18 5.06 6.85 -12.84
CA GLU A 18 4.11 7.49 -11.92
C GLU A 18 2.70 6.94 -12.04
N HIS A 19 2.32 6.48 -13.21
CA HIS A 19 1.01 5.87 -13.38
C HIS A 19 0.88 4.62 -12.51
N CYS A 20 1.97 3.87 -12.39
CA CYS A 20 1.98 2.69 -11.54
C CYS A 20 1.75 3.08 -10.08
N VAL A 21 2.42 4.14 -9.65
CA VAL A 21 2.26 4.63 -8.29
C VAL A 21 0.81 5.03 -8.03
N SER A 22 0.21 5.79 -8.96
CA SER A 22 -1.18 6.22 -8.81
C SER A 22 -2.13 5.04 -8.71
N ALA A 23 -1.94 4.03 -9.54
CA ALA A 23 -2.82 2.86 -9.54
C ALA A 23 -2.72 2.13 -8.19
N VAL A 24 -1.51 1.93 -7.69
CA VAL A 24 -1.32 1.25 -6.41
C VAL A 24 -1.93 2.06 -5.28
N MET A 25 -1.69 3.37 -5.24
CA MET A 25 -2.23 4.21 -4.20
C MET A 25 -3.75 4.19 -4.21
N GLN A 26 -4.35 4.23 -5.39
CA GLN A 26 -5.79 4.23 -5.51
C GLN A 26 -6.41 2.93 -5.00
N GLU A 27 -5.81 1.80 -5.35
CA GLU A 27 -6.34 0.52 -4.91
C GLU A 27 -6.12 0.31 -3.42
N VAL A 28 -4.95 0.65 -2.92
CA VAL A 28 -4.65 0.44 -1.51
C VAL A 28 -5.47 1.39 -0.63
N SER A 29 -5.69 2.61 -1.08
CA SER A 29 -6.47 3.57 -0.29
C SER A 29 -7.93 3.17 -0.18
N GLY A 30 -8.39 2.25 -1.01
CA GLY A 30 -9.75 1.73 -0.94
C GLY A 30 -9.94 0.67 0.14
N ILE A 31 -8.88 0.25 0.82
CA ILE A 31 -8.99 -0.74 1.88
C ILE A 31 -9.59 -0.07 3.12
N ASP A 32 -10.56 -0.75 3.74
CA ASP A 32 -11.20 -0.22 4.94
C ASP A 32 -10.18 0.01 6.04
N GLY A 33 -10.25 1.16 6.68
CA GLY A 33 -9.36 1.49 7.78
C GLY A 33 -8.07 2.18 7.37
N VAL A 34 -7.75 2.18 6.08
CA VAL A 34 -6.55 2.85 5.62
C VAL A 34 -6.79 4.36 5.61
N THR A 35 -5.90 5.10 6.26
CA THR A 35 -6.01 6.54 6.36
C THR A 35 -4.96 7.27 5.53
N ASP A 36 -3.86 6.60 5.20
CA ASP A 36 -2.81 7.24 4.42
C ASP A 36 -2.02 6.19 3.66
N VAL A 37 -1.59 6.55 2.47
CA VAL A 37 -0.80 5.67 1.62
C VAL A 37 0.30 6.50 1.00
N GLN A 38 1.53 6.01 1.09
CA GLN A 38 2.68 6.67 0.46
C GLN A 38 3.45 5.64 -0.35
N VAL A 39 3.88 6.04 -1.52
CA VAL A 39 4.66 5.16 -2.38
C VAL A 39 5.91 5.91 -2.82
N ASP A 40 7.05 5.23 -2.70
CA ASP A 40 8.32 5.77 -3.15
C ASP A 40 8.71 5.02 -4.41
N LEU A 41 8.68 5.71 -5.54
CA LEU A 41 8.96 5.11 -6.83
C LEU A 41 10.42 4.66 -6.95
N ASP A 42 11.33 5.42 -6.36
CA ASP A 42 12.75 5.11 -6.47
C ASP A 42 13.09 3.76 -5.84
N THR A 43 12.48 3.45 -4.72
CA THR A 43 12.78 2.21 -4.01
C THR A 43 11.69 1.16 -4.17
N GLY A 44 10.54 1.54 -4.72
CA GLY A 44 9.38 0.66 -4.80
C GLY A 44 8.71 0.42 -3.46
N ARG A 45 8.95 1.27 -2.47
CA ARG A 45 8.42 1.07 -1.13
C ARG A 45 7.02 1.63 -1.01
N LEU A 46 6.14 0.82 -0.44
CA LEU A 46 4.77 1.21 -0.14
C LEU A 46 4.62 1.31 1.37
N ARG A 47 4.15 2.45 1.86
CA ARG A 47 3.85 2.64 3.27
C ARG A 47 2.35 2.89 3.42
N VAL A 48 1.70 2.08 4.22
CA VAL A 48 0.27 2.16 4.45
C VAL A 48 0.02 2.42 5.92
N THR A 49 -0.77 3.44 6.21
CA THR A 49 -1.19 3.74 7.59
C THR A 49 -2.67 3.44 7.72
N SER A 50 -3.04 2.72 8.76
CA SER A 50 -4.44 2.41 9.00
C SER A 50 -4.79 2.67 10.46
N THR A 51 -6.10 2.81 10.73
CA THR A 51 -6.59 3.07 12.08
C THR A 51 -6.77 1.80 12.88
N GLY A 52 -6.60 0.65 12.28
CA GLY A 52 -6.76 -0.63 12.96
C GLY A 52 -5.81 -1.65 12.40
N PRO A 53 -6.03 -2.93 12.70
CA PRO A 53 -5.17 -3.98 12.18
C PRO A 53 -5.13 -3.93 10.65
N LEU A 54 -3.95 -4.04 10.10
CA LEU A 54 -3.76 -4.02 8.66
C LEU A 54 -3.63 -5.44 8.16
N ASP A 55 -4.51 -5.83 7.27
CA ASP A 55 -4.52 -7.19 6.73
C ASP A 55 -3.60 -7.26 5.53
N LEU A 56 -2.52 -8.00 5.65
CA LEU A 56 -1.57 -8.15 4.56
C LEU A 56 -2.24 -8.72 3.31
N ALA A 57 -3.18 -9.63 3.49
CA ALA A 57 -3.88 -10.22 2.34
C ALA A 57 -4.67 -9.15 1.59
N ALA A 58 -5.27 -8.19 2.31
CA ALA A 58 -6.00 -7.10 1.66
C ALA A 58 -5.03 -6.19 0.90
N VAL A 59 -3.87 -5.92 1.47
CA VAL A 59 -2.87 -5.09 0.78
C VAL A 59 -2.35 -5.80 -0.46
N ARG A 60 -2.07 -7.11 -0.35
CA ARG A 60 -1.64 -7.88 -1.50
C ARG A 60 -2.68 -7.88 -2.60
N ALA A 61 -3.95 -8.05 -2.23
CA ALA A 61 -5.03 -8.07 -3.21
C ALA A 61 -5.12 -6.72 -3.93
N ALA A 62 -4.98 -5.63 -3.18
CA ALA A 62 -5.04 -4.30 -3.78
C ALA A 62 -3.89 -4.07 -4.76
N VAL A 63 -2.69 -4.47 -4.37
CA VAL A 63 -1.52 -4.34 -5.24
C VAL A 63 -1.68 -5.22 -6.48
N ASP A 64 -2.21 -6.42 -6.30
CA ASP A 64 -2.45 -7.34 -7.40
C ASP A 64 -3.48 -6.78 -8.38
N GLU A 65 -4.53 -6.14 -7.86
CA GLU A 65 -5.53 -5.50 -8.69
C GLU A 65 -4.93 -4.38 -9.53
N ALA A 66 -3.93 -3.70 -8.99
CA ALA A 66 -3.24 -2.66 -9.73
C ALA A 66 -2.28 -3.23 -10.77
N GLY A 67 -2.05 -4.54 -10.76
CA GLY A 67 -1.19 -5.18 -11.74
C GLY A 67 0.25 -5.37 -11.29
N TYR A 68 0.51 -5.30 -9.98
CA TYR A 68 1.86 -5.41 -9.45
C TYR A 68 1.91 -6.45 -8.36
N GLU A 69 3.08 -6.68 -7.80
CA GLU A 69 3.26 -7.69 -6.76
C GLU A 69 4.05 -7.12 -5.59
N ILE A 70 3.76 -7.62 -4.41
CA ILE A 70 4.53 -7.28 -3.23
C ILE A 70 5.65 -8.32 -3.09
N SER A 71 6.86 -7.78 -2.91
CA SER A 71 8.02 -8.62 -2.66
C SER A 71 8.45 -8.33 -1.24
N ASP A 72 8.05 -9.08 -0.30
CA ASP A 72 8.50 -8.79 1.06
C ASP A 72 9.42 -9.87 1.63
#